data_b500856fc0bc2acf5420e190fe9551bb
#
_entry.id   b500856fc0bc2acf5420e190fe9551bb
#
_cell.length_a   1.000
_cell.length_b   1.000
_cell.length_c   1.000
_cell.angle_alpha   90.00
_cell.angle_beta   90.00
_cell.angle_gamma   90.00
#
_symmetry.space_group_name_H-M   'P 1'
#
loop_
_entity.id
_entity.type
_entity.pdbx_description
1 polymer ?
#
loop_
_entity_poly.entity_id
_entity_poly.type
_entity_poly.pdbx_seq_one_letter_code
_entity_poly.pdbx_strand_id
1 'polypeptide(L)'
;KAMVDETPIPGDFHSGKYGYADNVSAVKIGTKTFIALSDVNGKIWVASTTDGKDWAIVKEELSLTGSVSSMVVKDGTLNFYYAKDGALHLATASAADGWVDALTDAGQVLQLPDGVNNGTVVYNDVNNQFQFNYISADSEILSMVSDVANGSFEQGGMLLEGAGNGA
;
A
#
# COMPACT_ATOMS: atom_id res chain seq x y z
N LYS A 1 -7.80 -11.08 -24.75
CA LYS A 1 -6.34 -11.23 -24.85
C LYS A 1 -5.92 -11.96 -23.59
N ALA A 2 -5.50 -13.22 -23.69
CA ALA A 2 -5.03 -13.96 -22.54
C ALA A 2 -3.85 -13.19 -21.92
N MET A 3 -3.84 -13.04 -20.60
CA MET A 3 -2.63 -12.61 -19.88
C MET A 3 -1.61 -13.71 -20.13
N VAL A 4 -0.54 -13.36 -20.81
CA VAL A 4 0.50 -14.29 -21.22
C VAL A 4 1.45 -14.42 -20.04
N ASP A 5 1.68 -15.67 -19.65
CA ASP A 5 2.67 -16.10 -18.66
C ASP A 5 2.65 -15.35 -17.32
N GLU A 6 1.96 -15.92 -16.37
CA GLU A 6 2.16 -15.62 -14.96
C GLU A 6 3.59 -15.98 -14.59
N THR A 7 4.49 -14.99 -14.62
CA THR A 7 5.83 -15.19 -14.09
C THR A 7 5.72 -15.07 -12.57
N PRO A 8 5.92 -16.12 -11.81
CA PRO A 8 5.79 -16.05 -10.37
C PRO A 8 6.84 -15.10 -9.79
N ILE A 9 6.41 -14.29 -8.84
CA ILE A 9 7.33 -13.59 -7.95
C ILE A 9 8.20 -14.63 -7.25
N PRO A 10 9.51 -14.39 -7.04
CA PRO A 10 10.46 -15.42 -6.64
C PRO A 10 10.00 -16.30 -5.48
N GLY A 11 10.09 -17.57 -5.70
CA GLY A 11 10.11 -18.73 -4.83
C GLY A 11 9.30 -18.70 -3.55
N ASP A 12 9.78 -18.06 -2.58
CA ASP A 12 9.25 -18.13 -1.23
C ASP A 12 7.93 -17.35 -1.03
N PHE A 13 7.61 -16.41 -1.89
CA PHE A 13 6.32 -15.72 -1.87
C PHE A 13 5.13 -16.63 -2.23
N HIS A 14 5.38 -17.73 -2.92
CA HIS A 14 4.35 -18.71 -3.33
C HIS A 14 4.29 -19.97 -2.47
N SER A 15 5.31 -20.22 -1.67
CA SER A 15 5.48 -21.53 -1.02
C SER A 15 4.58 -21.75 0.19
N GLY A 16 3.75 -20.78 0.56
CA GLY A 16 3.00 -20.83 1.82
C GLY A 16 3.88 -20.74 3.08
N LYS A 17 5.20 -20.57 2.90
CA LYS A 17 6.16 -20.42 4.01
C LYS A 17 5.86 -19.18 4.83
N TYR A 18 5.31 -18.14 4.19
CA TYR A 18 5.00 -16.86 4.81
C TYR A 18 3.52 -16.59 5.00
N GLY A 19 2.67 -17.57 4.65
CA GLY A 19 1.22 -17.41 4.62
C GLY A 19 0.73 -16.64 3.39
N TYR A 20 -0.55 -16.33 3.34
CA TYR A 20 -1.13 -15.52 2.28
C TYR A 20 -0.84 -14.05 2.54
N ALA A 21 -0.43 -13.33 1.50
CA ALA A 21 -0.33 -11.88 1.56
C ALA A 21 -1.73 -11.28 1.73
N ASP A 22 -1.92 -10.51 2.79
CA ASP A 22 -3.18 -9.82 3.02
C ASP A 22 -3.39 -8.70 2.00
N ASN A 23 -2.31 -8.03 1.62
CA ASN A 23 -2.34 -6.90 0.73
C ASN A 23 -1.04 -6.79 -0.05
N VAL A 24 -1.15 -6.30 -1.28
CA VAL A 24 -0.01 -6.03 -2.16
C VAL A 24 -0.12 -4.63 -2.74
N SER A 25 0.98 -3.93 -2.82
CA SER A 25 1.07 -2.65 -3.51
C SER A 25 2.25 -2.65 -4.49
N ALA A 26 2.09 -1.94 -5.59
CA ALA A 26 3.13 -1.81 -6.60
C ALA A 26 3.37 -0.33 -6.95
N VAL A 27 4.62 0.01 -7.23
CA VAL A 27 5.01 1.34 -7.67
C VAL A 27 6.16 1.27 -8.66
N LYS A 28 6.15 2.14 -9.66
CA LYS A 28 7.26 2.29 -10.60
C LYS A 28 8.13 3.47 -10.19
N ILE A 29 9.43 3.22 -10.04
CA ILE A 29 10.43 4.24 -9.75
C ILE A 29 11.55 4.12 -10.77
N GLY A 30 11.70 5.13 -11.61
CA GLY A 30 12.63 5.07 -12.74
C GLY A 30 12.29 3.92 -13.69
N THR A 31 13.22 3.01 -13.89
CA THR A 31 13.06 1.83 -14.75
C THR A 31 12.59 0.58 -13.99
N LYS A 32 12.54 0.62 -12.67
CA LYS A 32 12.16 -0.52 -11.83
C LYS A 32 10.71 -0.44 -11.38
N THR A 33 10.05 -1.57 -11.36
CA THR A 33 8.78 -1.77 -10.65
C THR A 33 9.07 -2.48 -9.34
N PHE A 34 8.60 -1.93 -8.26
CA PHE A 34 8.66 -2.51 -6.92
C PHE A 34 7.28 -3.02 -6.51
N ILE A 35 7.26 -4.13 -5.81
CA ILE A 35 6.07 -4.58 -5.10
C ILE A 35 6.40 -4.76 -3.63
N ALA A 36 5.46 -4.40 -2.79
CA ALA A 36 5.49 -4.69 -1.37
C ALA A 36 4.29 -5.54 -1.00
N LEU A 37 4.49 -6.49 -0.12
CA LEU A 37 3.42 -7.32 0.43
C LEU A 37 3.69 -7.60 1.91
N SER A 38 2.62 -7.88 2.65
CA SER A 38 2.69 -8.32 4.03
C SER A 38 2.26 -9.77 4.16
N ASP A 39 2.94 -10.51 5.01
CA ASP A 39 2.52 -11.85 5.38
C ASP A 39 1.50 -11.83 6.54
N VAL A 40 0.97 -12.99 6.90
CA VAL A 40 -0.02 -13.14 7.99
C VAL A 40 0.50 -12.75 9.37
N ASN A 41 1.82 -12.59 9.53
CA ASN A 41 2.46 -12.15 10.77
C ASN A 41 2.76 -10.64 10.76
N GLY A 42 2.35 -9.94 9.71
CA GLY A 42 2.61 -8.52 9.53
C GLY A 42 4.05 -8.19 9.12
N LYS A 43 4.83 -9.17 8.66
CA LYS A 43 6.15 -8.90 8.08
C LYS A 43 6.00 -8.38 6.66
N ILE A 44 6.76 -7.36 6.32
CA ILE A 44 6.69 -6.70 5.02
C ILE A 44 7.90 -7.07 4.17
N TRP A 45 7.62 -7.53 2.97
CA TRP A 45 8.58 -7.98 1.97
C TRP A 45 8.54 -7.07 0.75
N VAL A 46 9.68 -6.85 0.13
CA VAL A 46 9.77 -6.05 -1.10
C VAL A 46 10.56 -6.79 -2.16
N ALA A 47 10.00 -6.86 -3.35
CA ALA A 47 10.67 -7.35 -4.54
C ALA A 47 10.65 -6.31 -5.65
N SER A 48 11.56 -6.42 -6.62
CA SER A 48 11.60 -5.53 -7.78
C SER A 48 11.90 -6.26 -9.08
N THR A 49 11.51 -5.64 -10.17
CA THR A 49 11.82 -6.08 -11.53
C THR A 49 12.07 -4.88 -12.44
N THR A 50 12.84 -5.09 -13.52
CA THR A 50 13.01 -4.11 -14.59
C THR A 50 12.26 -4.46 -15.86
N ASP A 51 11.88 -5.72 -16.03
CA ASP A 51 11.28 -6.26 -17.25
C ASP A 51 9.90 -6.90 -17.04
N GLY A 52 9.45 -6.97 -15.78
CA GLY A 52 8.19 -7.60 -15.40
C GLY A 52 8.23 -9.13 -15.38
N LYS A 53 9.39 -9.73 -15.64
CA LYS A 53 9.58 -11.19 -15.74
C LYS A 53 10.49 -11.70 -14.65
N ASP A 54 11.68 -11.13 -14.55
CA ASP A 54 12.67 -11.54 -13.57
C ASP A 54 12.53 -10.66 -12.31
N TRP A 55 12.08 -11.26 -11.24
CA TRP A 55 11.91 -10.60 -9.95
C TRP A 55 13.06 -10.94 -9.01
N ALA A 56 13.54 -9.94 -8.31
CA ALA A 56 14.53 -10.11 -7.25
C ALA A 56 13.95 -9.61 -5.92
N ILE A 57 14.17 -10.36 -4.86
CA ILE A 57 13.87 -9.89 -3.51
C ILE A 57 14.85 -8.77 -3.18
N VAL A 58 14.31 -7.59 -2.89
CA VAL A 58 15.09 -6.41 -2.52
C VAL A 58 15.31 -6.39 -1.02
N LYS A 59 14.27 -6.74 -0.27
CA LYS A 59 14.29 -6.81 1.19
C LYS A 59 13.36 -7.91 1.68
N GLU A 60 13.92 -8.88 2.39
CA GLU A 60 13.16 -10.01 2.94
C GLU A 60 12.29 -9.63 4.14
N GLU A 61 12.69 -8.62 4.88
CA GLU A 61 11.95 -8.17 6.04
C GLU A 61 12.30 -6.71 6.32
N LEU A 62 11.32 -5.83 6.15
CA LEU A 62 11.46 -4.46 6.60
C LEU A 62 11.44 -4.40 8.13
N SER A 63 12.06 -3.38 8.70
CA SER A 63 11.94 -3.09 10.13
C SER A 63 10.52 -2.65 10.55
N LEU A 64 9.66 -2.39 9.56
CA LEU A 64 8.25 -2.07 9.74
C LEU A 64 7.42 -3.35 9.81
N THR A 65 6.41 -3.36 10.64
CA THR A 65 5.43 -4.44 10.76
C THR A 65 4.03 -3.90 10.61
N GLY A 66 3.18 -4.62 9.91
CA GLY A 66 1.78 -4.24 9.65
C GLY A 66 1.29 -4.79 8.31
N SER A 67 0.08 -4.43 7.93
CA SER A 67 -0.49 -4.77 6.63
C SER A 67 -0.18 -3.67 5.62
N VAL A 68 0.45 -4.01 4.49
CA VAL A 68 0.74 -3.04 3.42
C VAL A 68 -0.56 -2.40 2.95
N SER A 69 -0.59 -1.09 2.86
CA SER A 69 -1.67 -0.33 2.23
C SER A 69 -1.25 0.10 0.82
N SER A 70 -0.32 1.04 0.72
CA SER A 70 0.04 1.59 -0.59
C SER A 70 1.44 2.19 -0.62
N MET A 71 2.03 2.16 -1.79
CA MET A 71 3.24 2.92 -2.13
C MET A 71 2.86 4.06 -3.09
N VAL A 72 3.16 5.28 -2.72
CA VAL A 72 2.88 6.47 -3.53
C VAL A 72 4.16 7.29 -3.68
N VAL A 73 4.59 7.54 -4.91
CA VAL A 73 5.70 8.45 -5.19
C VAL A 73 5.15 9.83 -5.53
N LYS A 74 5.56 10.83 -4.78
CA LYS A 74 5.21 12.23 -5.00
C LYS A 74 6.43 13.12 -4.76
N ASP A 75 6.74 13.99 -5.71
CA ASP A 75 7.83 14.96 -5.63
C ASP A 75 9.18 14.34 -5.19
N GLY A 76 9.52 13.19 -5.76
CA GLY A 76 10.75 12.47 -5.46
C GLY A 76 10.78 11.77 -4.08
N THR A 77 9.65 11.74 -3.39
CA THR A 77 9.48 11.02 -2.12
C THR A 77 8.61 9.81 -2.32
N LEU A 78 9.08 8.65 -1.87
CA LEU A 78 8.24 7.48 -1.68
C LEU A 78 7.50 7.61 -0.35
N ASN A 79 6.18 7.54 -0.41
CA ASN A 79 5.31 7.46 0.74
C ASN A 79 4.78 6.04 0.84
N PHE A 80 5.21 5.33 1.86
CA PHE A 80 4.86 3.94 2.13
C PHE A 80 3.84 3.89 3.27
N TYR A 81 2.59 3.58 2.92
CA TYR A 81 1.50 3.46 3.89
C TYR A 81 1.30 2.01 4.30
N TYR A 82 1.07 1.79 5.59
CA TYR A 82 0.77 0.48 6.16
C TYR A 82 -0.19 0.60 7.34
N ALA A 83 -1.06 -0.40 7.50
CA ALA A 83 -2.01 -0.45 8.61
C ALA A 83 -1.41 -1.26 9.76
N LYS A 84 -1.51 -0.73 10.97
CA LYS A 84 -1.04 -1.37 12.20
C LYS A 84 -1.84 -0.87 13.39
N ASP A 85 -2.22 -1.77 14.27
CA ASP A 85 -2.90 -1.47 15.54
C ASP A 85 -4.13 -0.55 15.38
N GLY A 86 -4.92 -0.77 14.31
CA GLY A 86 -6.13 0.01 14.00
C GLY A 86 -5.85 1.42 13.44
N ALA A 87 -4.64 1.69 13.00
CA ALA A 87 -4.26 2.98 12.44
C ALA A 87 -3.51 2.83 11.12
N LEU A 88 -3.58 3.84 10.26
CA LEU A 88 -2.74 3.99 9.09
C LEU A 88 -1.46 4.72 9.49
N HIS A 89 -0.33 4.14 9.16
CA HIS A 89 1.00 4.67 9.38
C HIS A 89 1.66 5.06 8.08
N LEU A 90 2.63 5.95 8.14
CA LEU A 90 3.46 6.38 7.02
C LEU A 90 4.93 6.15 7.34
N ALA A 91 5.64 5.56 6.38
CA ALA A 91 7.10 5.62 6.31
C ALA A 91 7.52 6.30 5.01
N THR A 92 8.62 7.03 5.03
CA THR A 92 9.08 7.79 3.87
C THR A 92 10.53 7.51 3.53
N ALA A 93 10.85 7.63 2.24
CA ALA A 93 12.23 7.57 1.74
C ALA A 93 12.38 8.43 0.48
N SER A 94 13.62 8.77 0.12
CA SER A 94 13.90 9.32 -1.20
C SER A 94 13.63 8.26 -2.28
N ALA A 95 12.89 8.63 -3.33
CA ALA A 95 12.62 7.73 -4.45
C ALA A 95 13.86 7.54 -5.37
N ALA A 96 14.94 8.28 -5.16
CA ALA A 96 16.12 8.27 -6.05
C ALA A 96 17.07 7.09 -5.79
N ASP A 97 17.20 6.60 -4.56
CA ASP A 97 18.33 5.75 -4.15
C ASP A 97 17.88 4.49 -3.41
N GLY A 98 17.39 3.48 -4.09
CA GLY A 98 17.23 2.16 -3.46
C GLY A 98 16.51 2.18 -2.10
N TRP A 99 15.55 3.00 -1.98
CA TRP A 99 14.75 3.48 -0.85
C TRP A 99 14.40 2.47 0.24
N VAL A 100 14.47 1.18 -0.04
CA VAL A 100 13.97 0.12 0.87
C VAL A 100 14.73 0.09 2.19
N ASP A 101 16.03 0.35 2.15
CA ASP A 101 16.88 0.40 3.34
C ASP A 101 16.84 1.77 4.04
N ALA A 102 16.29 2.78 3.38
CA ALA A 102 16.22 4.16 3.85
C ALA A 102 14.83 4.59 4.35
N LEU A 103 13.85 3.66 4.41
CA LEU A 103 12.53 3.96 4.96
C LEU A 103 12.63 4.41 6.41
N THR A 104 12.10 5.59 6.67
CA THR A 104 11.99 6.17 8.02
C THR A 104 10.52 6.20 8.39
N ASP A 105 10.18 5.59 9.53
CA ASP A 105 8.83 5.62 10.09
C ASP A 105 8.49 7.06 10.51
N ALA A 106 7.46 7.62 9.91
CA ALA A 106 6.91 8.93 10.26
C ALA A 106 5.76 8.83 11.27
N GLY A 107 5.33 7.62 11.62
CA GLY A 107 4.30 7.35 12.60
C GLY A 107 2.90 7.28 12.05
N GLN A 108 1.93 7.35 12.95
CA GLN A 108 0.50 7.29 12.63
C GLN A 108 0.05 8.57 11.92
N VAL A 109 -0.68 8.42 10.82
CA VAL A 109 -1.27 9.52 10.06
C VAL A 109 -2.80 9.55 10.10
N LEU A 110 -3.43 8.42 10.40
CA LEU A 110 -4.89 8.32 10.48
C LEU A 110 -5.29 7.22 11.46
N GLN A 111 -6.22 7.51 12.38
CA GLN A 111 -6.94 6.48 13.09
C GLN A 111 -7.97 5.87 12.14
N LEU A 112 -7.91 4.57 11.89
CA LEU A 112 -8.87 3.92 11.01
C LEU A 112 -10.27 3.93 11.62
N PRO A 113 -11.32 4.12 10.80
CA PRO A 113 -12.69 4.02 11.27
C PRO A 113 -13.01 2.63 11.84
N ASP A 114 -14.01 2.56 12.71
CA ASP A 114 -14.43 1.29 13.32
C ASP A 114 -14.77 0.23 12.26
N GLY A 115 -14.23 -0.96 12.44
CA GLY A 115 -14.40 -2.08 11.50
C GLY A 115 -13.54 -2.03 10.24
N VAL A 116 -12.75 -0.97 10.05
CA VAL A 116 -11.82 -0.84 8.92
C VAL A 116 -10.44 -1.33 9.34
N ASN A 117 -9.93 -2.35 8.66
CA ASN A 117 -8.61 -2.92 8.95
C ASN A 117 -7.51 -2.36 8.05
N ASN A 118 -7.85 -1.95 6.84
CA ASN A 118 -6.93 -1.37 5.86
C ASN A 118 -7.70 -0.68 4.73
N GLY A 119 -6.98 -0.05 3.82
CA GLY A 119 -7.51 0.59 2.62
C GLY A 119 -6.40 0.86 1.63
N THR A 120 -6.65 1.73 0.67
CA THR A 120 -5.69 2.07 -0.38
C THR A 120 -5.49 3.57 -0.44
N VAL A 121 -4.23 4.01 -0.41
CA VAL A 121 -3.88 5.42 -0.62
C VAL A 121 -3.45 5.63 -2.06
N VAL A 122 -4.01 6.64 -2.69
CA VAL A 122 -3.61 7.13 -4.02
C VAL A 122 -3.34 8.63 -3.95
N TYR A 123 -2.53 9.14 -4.88
CA TYR A 123 -2.41 10.57 -5.10
C TYR A 123 -3.30 10.97 -6.26
N ASN A 124 -4.20 11.93 -6.02
CA ASN A 124 -5.08 12.48 -7.03
C ASN A 124 -4.47 13.77 -7.58
N ASP A 125 -3.91 13.72 -8.80
CA ASP A 125 -3.26 14.85 -9.46
C ASP A 125 -4.24 15.98 -9.80
N VAL A 126 -5.52 15.69 -9.96
CA VAL A 126 -6.54 16.70 -10.29
C VAL A 126 -6.78 17.66 -9.12
N ASN A 127 -6.86 17.08 -7.92
CA ASN A 127 -7.15 17.84 -6.70
C ASN A 127 -5.87 18.13 -5.89
N ASN A 128 -4.72 17.59 -6.31
CA ASN A 128 -3.45 17.65 -5.56
C ASN A 128 -3.59 17.12 -4.12
N GLN A 129 -4.26 15.97 -3.96
CA GLN A 129 -4.56 15.41 -2.65
C GLN A 129 -4.17 13.94 -2.57
N PHE A 130 -3.71 13.50 -1.41
CA PHE A 130 -3.69 12.09 -1.02
C PHE A 130 -5.11 11.67 -0.66
N GLN A 131 -5.53 10.53 -1.17
CA GLN A 131 -6.88 10.00 -0.96
C GLN A 131 -6.77 8.58 -0.42
N PHE A 132 -7.27 8.37 0.78
CA PHE A 132 -7.40 7.04 1.39
C PHE A 132 -8.80 6.51 1.12
N ASN A 133 -8.89 5.41 0.39
CA ASN A 133 -10.13 4.73 0.04
C ASN A 133 -10.27 3.48 0.88
N TYR A 134 -11.44 3.25 1.44
CA TYR A 134 -11.71 2.08 2.29
C TYR A 134 -13.18 1.61 2.15
N ILE A 135 -13.41 0.39 2.57
CA ILE A 135 -14.76 -0.18 2.68
C ILE A 135 -15.20 -0.03 4.12
N SER A 136 -16.33 0.64 4.34
CA SER A 136 -16.93 0.80 5.66
C SER A 136 -17.59 -0.50 6.17
N ALA A 137 -17.97 -0.52 7.44
CA ALA A 137 -18.74 -1.62 8.02
C ALA A 137 -20.08 -1.87 7.31
N ASP A 138 -20.64 -0.83 6.70
CA ASP A 138 -21.90 -0.88 5.92
C ASP A 138 -21.67 -1.24 4.45
N SER A 139 -20.46 -1.69 4.08
CA SER A 139 -20.07 -2.05 2.73
C SER A 139 -20.11 -0.90 1.71
N GLU A 140 -19.98 0.32 2.18
CA GLU A 140 -19.81 1.51 1.35
C GLU A 140 -18.34 1.74 1.01
N ILE A 141 -18.03 2.25 -0.17
CA ILE A 141 -16.70 2.72 -0.52
C ILE A 141 -16.62 4.20 -0.20
N LEU A 142 -15.87 4.52 0.83
CA LEU A 142 -15.68 5.88 1.34
C LEU A 142 -14.25 6.35 1.08
N SER A 143 -14.06 7.67 1.07
CA SER A 143 -12.75 8.29 0.98
C SER A 143 -12.50 9.28 2.09
N MET A 144 -11.22 9.42 2.44
CA MET A 144 -10.69 10.50 3.24
C MET A 144 -9.55 11.16 2.47
N VAL A 145 -9.39 12.45 2.60
CA VAL A 145 -8.42 13.23 1.82
C VAL A 145 -7.48 14.02 2.72
N SER A 146 -6.27 14.25 2.22
CA SER A 146 -5.27 15.12 2.84
C SER A 146 -4.43 15.80 1.77
N ASP A 147 -4.10 17.08 1.96
CA ASP A 147 -3.24 17.82 1.03
C ASP A 147 -1.77 17.41 1.13
N VAL A 148 -1.38 16.76 2.21
CA VAL A 148 -0.01 16.29 2.47
C VAL A 148 0.03 14.85 2.90
N ALA A 149 1.11 14.14 2.57
CA ALA A 149 1.25 12.70 2.82
C ALA A 149 1.12 12.32 4.32
N ASN A 150 1.64 13.18 5.20
CA ASN A 150 1.62 12.98 6.65
C ASN A 150 0.59 13.87 7.36
N GLY A 151 -0.33 14.46 6.62
CA GLY A 151 -1.38 15.32 7.16
C GLY A 151 -2.53 14.54 7.78
N SER A 152 -3.39 15.25 8.48
CA SER A 152 -4.67 14.70 8.93
C SER A 152 -5.56 14.43 7.73
N PHE A 153 -6.00 13.19 7.58
CA PHE A 153 -7.01 12.85 6.60
C PHE A 153 -8.39 13.28 7.09
N GLU A 154 -9.10 14.03 6.27
CA GLU A 154 -10.46 14.48 6.53
C GLU A 154 -11.45 13.70 5.64
N GLN A 155 -12.70 13.60 6.07
CA GLN A 155 -13.71 12.90 5.29
C GLN A 155 -13.91 13.56 3.94
N GLY A 156 -13.64 12.81 2.85
CA GLY A 156 -13.72 13.29 1.47
C GLY A 156 -15.06 13.07 0.83
N GLY A 157 -15.71 11.95 1.10
CA GLY A 157 -17.03 11.61 0.56
C GLY A 157 -17.22 10.15 0.25
N MET A 158 -18.41 9.82 -0.16
CA MET A 158 -18.80 8.50 -0.63
C MET A 158 -18.45 8.35 -2.11
N LEU A 159 -17.64 7.35 -2.45
CA LEU A 159 -17.27 7.02 -3.83
C LEU A 159 -18.29 6.08 -4.47
N LEU A 160 -18.83 5.15 -3.69
CA LEU A 160 -19.85 4.21 -4.12
C LEU A 160 -20.74 3.86 -2.93
N GLU A 161 -22.04 4.05 -3.11
CA GLU A 161 -23.05 3.59 -2.17
C GLU A 161 -23.07 2.06 -2.19
N GLY A 162 -23.00 1.44 -1.01
CA GLY A 162 -23.18 0.01 -0.90
C GLY A 162 -24.52 -0.34 -1.54
N ALA A 163 -24.56 -1.39 -2.37
CA ALA A 163 -25.82 -1.92 -2.84
C ALA A 163 -26.60 -2.38 -1.60
N GLY A 164 -27.40 -1.49 -1.05
CA GLY A 164 -28.30 -1.81 0.04
C GLY A 164 -29.06 -3.06 -0.38
N ASN A 165 -29.06 -4.07 0.46
CA ASN A 165 -29.94 -5.21 0.28
C ASN A 165 -31.37 -4.63 0.26
N GLY A 166 -31.82 -4.33 -0.97
CA GLY A 166 -33.20 -4.00 -1.22
C GLY A 166 -34.04 -5.13 -0.67
N ALA A 167 -34.74 -4.81 0.37
CA ALA A 167 -35.72 -5.70 0.97
C ALA A 167 -36.80 -6.07 -0.04
#